data_d923f00fd2985eca62e4aa455802c03f
#
_entry.id   d923f00fd2985eca62e4aa455802c03f
#
_cell.length_a   1.000
_cell.length_b   1.000
_cell.length_c   1.000
_cell.angle_alpha   90.00
_cell.angle_beta   90.00
_cell.angle_gamma   90.00
#
_symmetry.space_group_name_H-M   'P 1'
#
loop_
_entity.id
_entity.type
_entity.pdbx_description
1 polymer ?
#
loop_
_entity_poly.entity_id
_entity_poly.type
_entity_poly.pdbx_seq_one_letter_code
_entity_poly.pdbx_strand_id
1 'polypeptide(L)'
;MSRRAARESCFKLMFEYEFLKERNDISLSAYLESEDLTEEDREFIQNEYDGLIKNNDKLEEIISKYLKGYTLSRIYKIDLAILKIAIYEMLFSNTETPKNVVINEAVELSKKYSTDKSYSFVNGVLASVLKGEVDGKEAD
;
A
#
# COMPACT_ATOMS: atom_id res chain seq x y z
N MET A 1 -11.43 -14.43 7.15
CA MET A 1 -10.94 -13.56 6.04
C MET A 1 -9.47 -13.86 5.79
N SER A 2 -9.05 -13.87 4.53
CA SER A 2 -7.64 -14.07 4.19
C SER A 2 -6.84 -12.78 4.38
N ARG A 3 -5.52 -12.91 4.46
CA ARG A 3 -4.64 -11.73 4.52
C ARG A 3 -4.78 -10.88 3.26
N ARG A 4 -5.02 -11.53 2.11
CA ARG A 4 -5.30 -10.82 0.84
C ARG A 4 -6.55 -9.95 0.97
N ALA A 5 -7.62 -10.49 1.54
CA ALA A 5 -8.85 -9.72 1.75
C ALA A 5 -8.66 -8.57 2.75
N ALA A 6 -7.85 -8.81 3.79
CA ALA A 6 -7.53 -7.75 4.75
C ALA A 6 -6.74 -6.62 4.10
N ARG A 7 -5.78 -6.94 3.23
CA ARG A 7 -5.05 -5.92 2.46
C ARG A 7 -5.97 -5.15 1.53
N GLU A 8 -6.95 -5.83 0.94
CA GLU A 8 -7.93 -5.17 0.08
C GLU A 8 -8.76 -4.15 0.86
N SER A 9 -9.12 -4.47 2.10
CA SER A 9 -9.80 -3.50 2.98
C SER A 9 -8.90 -2.29 3.26
N CYS A 10 -7.63 -2.52 3.54
CA CYS A 10 -6.66 -1.44 3.75
C CYS A 10 -6.51 -0.58 2.49
N PHE A 11 -6.49 -1.20 1.32
CA PHE A 11 -6.44 -0.48 0.06
C PHE A 11 -7.65 0.45 -0.10
N LYS A 12 -8.85 -0.04 0.19
CA LYS A 12 -10.07 0.77 0.07
C LYS A 12 -10.05 1.95 1.04
N LEU A 13 -9.58 1.73 2.27
CA LEU A 13 -9.42 2.80 3.25
C LEU A 13 -8.38 3.83 2.79
N MET A 14 -7.26 3.38 2.25
CA MET A 14 -6.22 4.29 1.78
C MET A 14 -6.65 5.03 0.52
N PHE A 15 -7.39 4.38 -0.37
CA PHE A 15 -7.92 5.03 -1.55
C PHE A 15 -8.86 6.18 -1.15
N GLU A 16 -9.74 5.95 -0.17
CA GLU A 16 -10.61 6.99 0.37
C GLU A 16 -9.78 8.14 0.95
N TYR A 17 -8.71 7.81 1.69
CA TYR A 17 -7.82 8.81 2.28
C TYR A 17 -7.17 9.71 1.22
N GLU A 18 -6.88 9.17 0.03
CA GLU A 18 -6.27 9.97 -1.04
C GLU A 18 -7.17 11.13 -1.49
N PHE A 19 -8.48 10.99 -1.33
CA PHE A 19 -9.43 12.06 -1.65
C PHE A 19 -9.70 12.97 -0.46
N LEU A 20 -9.96 12.39 0.72
CA LEU A 20 -10.38 13.13 1.91
C LEU A 20 -9.23 13.82 2.61
N LYS A 21 -8.01 13.28 2.50
CA LYS A 21 -6.79 13.77 3.15
C LYS A 21 -6.89 13.79 4.67
N GLU A 22 -7.80 13.00 5.23
CA GLU A 22 -7.97 12.85 6.67
C GLU A 22 -8.42 11.45 7.02
N ARG A 23 -8.10 11.03 8.24
CA ARG A 23 -8.51 9.74 8.77
C ARG A 23 -10.04 9.66 8.85
N ASN A 24 -10.61 8.53 8.45
CA ASN A 24 -12.04 8.31 8.57
C ASN A 24 -12.31 7.10 9.47
N ASP A 25 -12.59 7.37 10.74
CA ASP A 25 -12.85 6.32 11.72
C ASP A 25 -14.17 5.61 11.49
N ILE A 26 -15.14 6.26 10.84
CA ILE A 26 -16.42 5.63 10.49
C ILE A 26 -16.17 4.52 9.47
N SER A 27 -15.40 4.81 8.42
CA SER A 27 -15.05 3.80 7.42
C SER A 27 -14.23 2.67 8.02
N LEU A 28 -13.26 3.00 8.87
CA LEU A 28 -12.44 1.99 9.56
C LEU A 28 -13.32 1.06 10.38
N SER A 29 -14.24 1.62 11.19
CA SER A 29 -15.15 0.83 12.02
C SER A 29 -16.02 -0.09 11.17
N ALA A 30 -16.50 0.39 10.02
CA ALA A 30 -17.32 -0.41 9.12
C ALA A 30 -16.58 -1.67 8.64
N TYR A 31 -15.30 -1.53 8.30
CA TYR A 31 -14.49 -2.70 7.90
C TYR A 31 -14.20 -3.63 9.07
N LEU A 32 -13.98 -3.08 10.27
CA LEU A 32 -13.66 -3.88 11.46
C LEU A 32 -14.85 -4.63 12.03
N GLU A 33 -16.07 -4.24 11.68
CA GLU A 33 -17.31 -4.89 12.16
C GLU A 33 -17.69 -6.13 11.37
N SER A 34 -16.99 -6.47 10.30
CA SER A 34 -17.28 -7.67 9.51
C SER A 34 -17.19 -8.93 10.37
N GLU A 35 -18.21 -9.80 10.28
CA GLU A 35 -18.30 -11.03 11.06
C GLU A 35 -17.22 -12.04 10.68
N ASP A 36 -16.69 -11.94 9.47
CA ASP A 36 -15.68 -12.88 8.96
C ASP A 36 -14.26 -12.56 9.45
N LEU A 37 -14.09 -11.48 10.21
CA LEU A 37 -12.77 -11.07 10.67
C LEU A 37 -12.36 -11.79 11.95
N THR A 38 -11.15 -12.32 11.94
CA THR A 38 -10.50 -12.77 13.18
C THR A 38 -9.96 -11.55 13.91
N GLU A 39 -9.60 -11.70 15.17
CA GLU A 39 -8.95 -10.64 15.94
C GLU A 39 -7.65 -10.22 15.29
N GLU A 40 -6.89 -11.20 14.75
CA GLU A 40 -5.64 -10.94 14.04
C GLU A 40 -5.86 -10.08 12.80
N ASP A 41 -6.94 -10.32 12.05
CA ASP A 41 -7.29 -9.50 10.88
C ASP A 41 -7.65 -8.07 11.29
N ARG A 42 -8.37 -7.90 12.39
CA ARG A 42 -8.72 -6.57 12.90
C ARG A 42 -7.48 -5.79 13.26
N GLU A 43 -6.56 -6.42 13.98
CA GLU A 43 -5.29 -5.80 14.35
C GLU A 43 -4.49 -5.41 13.11
N PHE A 44 -4.44 -6.29 12.12
CA PHE A 44 -3.73 -6.02 10.88
C PHE A 44 -4.29 -4.78 10.18
N ILE A 45 -5.61 -4.72 9.97
CA ILE A 45 -6.26 -3.60 9.27
C ILE A 45 -6.03 -2.31 10.04
N GLN A 46 -6.25 -2.31 11.34
CA GLN A 46 -6.10 -1.11 12.15
C GLN A 46 -4.66 -0.61 12.18
N ASN A 47 -3.70 -1.50 12.43
CA ASN A 47 -2.29 -1.14 12.49
C ASN A 47 -1.79 -0.65 11.15
N GLU A 48 -2.22 -1.27 10.05
CA GLU A 48 -1.82 -0.86 8.71
C GLU A 48 -2.37 0.52 8.36
N TYR A 49 -3.65 0.75 8.63
CA TYR A 49 -4.26 2.05 8.36
C TYR A 49 -3.60 3.16 9.19
N ASP A 50 -3.39 2.90 10.49
CA ASP A 50 -2.71 3.86 11.37
C ASP A 50 -1.30 4.17 10.87
N GLY A 51 -0.55 3.14 10.50
CA GLY A 51 0.82 3.29 10.02
C GLY A 51 0.92 4.01 8.68
N LEU A 52 -0.02 3.72 7.78
CA LEU A 52 -0.07 4.39 6.48
C LEU A 52 -0.29 5.90 6.65
N ILE A 53 -1.22 6.29 7.50
CA ILE A 53 -1.49 7.71 7.75
C ILE A 53 -0.29 8.38 8.44
N LYS A 54 0.25 7.73 9.45
CA LYS A 54 1.40 8.25 10.18
C LYS A 54 2.60 8.49 9.28
N ASN A 55 2.82 7.61 8.32
CA ASN A 55 3.98 7.66 7.43
C ASN A 55 3.66 8.19 6.03
N ASN A 56 2.49 8.79 5.84
CA ASN A 56 2.03 9.21 4.52
C ASN A 56 3.04 10.12 3.80
N ASP A 57 3.59 11.12 4.49
CA ASP A 57 4.54 12.06 3.89
C ASP A 57 5.82 11.35 3.45
N LYS A 58 6.32 10.43 4.27
CA LYS A 58 7.50 9.64 3.93
C LYS A 58 7.24 8.70 2.75
N LEU A 59 6.05 8.10 2.72
CA LEU A 59 5.67 7.22 1.61
C LEU A 59 5.63 8.01 0.31
N GLU A 60 5.06 9.21 0.32
CA GLU A 60 5.01 10.07 -0.87
C GLU A 60 6.40 10.51 -1.31
N GLU A 61 7.27 10.81 -0.35
CA GLU A 61 8.67 11.16 -0.63
C GLU A 61 9.40 10.00 -1.33
N ILE A 62 9.24 8.77 -0.81
CA ILE A 62 9.85 7.59 -1.42
C ILE A 62 9.32 7.36 -2.83
N ILE A 63 7.99 7.42 -3.00
CA ILE A 63 7.40 7.23 -4.33
C ILE A 63 7.95 8.25 -5.30
N SER A 64 7.98 9.53 -4.92
CA SER A 64 8.47 10.61 -5.78
C SER A 64 9.92 10.38 -6.23
N LYS A 65 10.73 9.80 -5.35
CA LYS A 65 12.14 9.52 -5.65
C LYS A 65 12.30 8.53 -6.81
N TYR A 66 11.36 7.61 -6.97
CA TYR A 66 11.45 6.54 -7.98
C TYR A 66 10.54 6.74 -9.19
N LEU A 67 9.86 7.90 -9.26
CA LEU A 67 9.08 8.24 -10.45
C LEU A 67 10.01 8.82 -11.52
N LYS A 68 9.96 8.25 -12.71
CA LYS A 68 10.75 8.72 -13.85
C LYS A 68 9.83 9.47 -14.80
N GLY A 69 9.99 10.80 -14.85
CA GLY A 69 9.21 11.64 -15.75
C GLY A 69 7.79 11.93 -15.29
N TYR A 70 7.44 11.54 -14.08
CA TYR A 70 6.11 11.80 -13.49
C TYR A 70 6.22 12.60 -12.22
N THR A 71 5.18 13.40 -11.93
CA THR A 71 5.00 13.98 -10.61
C THR A 71 3.94 13.16 -9.88
N LEU A 72 4.00 13.22 -8.56
CA LEU A 72 3.06 12.48 -7.71
C LEU A 72 1.60 12.78 -8.05
N SER A 73 1.30 14.04 -8.39
CA SER A 73 -0.06 14.50 -8.71
C SER A 73 -0.63 13.88 -9.98
N ARG A 74 0.21 13.30 -10.83
CA ARG A 74 -0.23 12.67 -12.09
C ARG A 74 -0.53 11.19 -11.94
N ILE A 75 -0.21 10.59 -10.80
CA ILE A 75 -0.49 9.18 -10.56
C ILE A 75 -2.00 9.03 -10.26
N TYR A 76 -2.64 8.02 -10.83
CA TYR A 76 -4.00 7.68 -10.45
C TYR A 76 -4.06 7.39 -8.95
N LYS A 77 -5.11 7.88 -8.28
CA LYS A 77 -5.23 7.69 -6.83
C LYS A 77 -5.32 6.21 -6.44
N ILE A 78 -5.87 5.37 -7.31
CA ILE A 78 -5.89 3.92 -7.10
C ILE A 78 -4.45 3.39 -7.03
N ASP A 79 -3.63 3.75 -8.01
CA ASP A 79 -2.23 3.31 -8.06
C ASP A 79 -1.43 3.85 -6.90
N LEU A 80 -1.67 5.11 -6.52
CA LEU A 80 -0.98 5.72 -5.40
C LEU A 80 -1.29 4.98 -4.08
N ALA A 81 -2.55 4.65 -3.85
CA ALA A 81 -2.95 3.89 -2.66
C ALA A 81 -2.28 2.52 -2.64
N ILE A 82 -2.23 1.83 -3.77
CA ILE A 82 -1.59 0.52 -3.89
C ILE A 82 -0.08 0.62 -3.60
N LEU A 83 0.58 1.61 -4.18
CA LEU A 83 2.01 1.83 -3.96
C LEU A 83 2.31 2.10 -2.49
N LYS A 84 1.50 2.93 -1.85
CA LYS A 84 1.69 3.25 -0.42
C LYS A 84 1.57 2.02 0.46
N ILE A 85 0.56 1.17 0.22
CA ILE A 85 0.37 -0.06 1.00
C ILE A 85 1.57 -0.98 0.85
N ALA A 86 2.03 -1.21 -0.38
CA ALA A 86 3.14 -2.11 -0.63
C ALA A 86 4.44 -1.59 -0.02
N ILE A 87 4.73 -0.31 -0.19
CA ILE A 87 5.95 0.29 0.37
C ILE A 87 5.92 0.27 1.90
N TYR A 88 4.75 0.57 2.47
CA TYR A 88 4.59 0.48 3.92
C TYR A 88 4.90 -0.93 4.43
N GLU A 89 4.35 -1.97 3.79
CA GLU A 89 4.63 -3.34 4.21
C GLU A 89 6.10 -3.71 4.03
N MET A 90 6.75 -3.26 2.97
CA MET A 90 8.15 -3.60 2.72
C MET A 90 9.14 -2.88 3.64
N LEU A 91 8.87 -1.62 3.98
CA LEU A 91 9.86 -0.76 4.63
C LEU A 91 9.52 -0.34 6.05
N PHE A 92 8.25 -0.29 6.41
CA PHE A 92 7.81 0.30 7.68
C PHE A 92 7.13 -0.67 8.63
N SER A 93 6.59 -1.77 8.13
CA SER A 93 5.91 -2.74 8.99
C SER A 93 6.84 -3.89 9.39
N ASN A 94 6.46 -4.61 10.43
CA ASN A 94 7.20 -5.78 10.91
C ASN A 94 6.70 -7.08 10.27
N THR A 95 6.16 -6.99 9.05
CA THR A 95 5.63 -8.17 8.38
C THR A 95 6.73 -9.18 8.05
N GLU A 96 6.41 -10.46 8.21
CA GLU A 96 7.27 -11.55 7.79
C GLU A 96 7.06 -11.91 6.31
N THR A 97 6.09 -11.27 5.66
CA THR A 97 5.80 -11.52 4.25
C THR A 97 7.00 -11.14 3.39
N PRO A 98 7.49 -12.08 2.56
CA PRO A 98 8.60 -11.75 1.65
C PRO A 98 8.26 -10.57 0.74
N LYS A 99 9.24 -9.74 0.45
CA LYS A 99 9.02 -8.51 -0.32
C LYS A 99 8.49 -8.77 -1.73
N ASN A 100 8.96 -9.85 -2.37
CA ASN A 100 8.43 -10.21 -3.68
C ASN A 100 6.96 -10.62 -3.64
N VAL A 101 6.49 -11.19 -2.53
CA VAL A 101 5.09 -11.52 -2.34
C VAL A 101 4.28 -10.23 -2.15
N VAL A 102 4.79 -9.27 -1.40
CA VAL A 102 4.15 -7.96 -1.23
C VAL A 102 3.96 -7.28 -2.59
N ILE A 103 5.00 -7.30 -3.42
CA ILE A 103 4.93 -6.71 -4.78
C ILE A 103 3.88 -7.45 -5.62
N ASN A 104 3.86 -8.78 -5.59
CA ASN A 104 2.87 -9.57 -6.34
C ASN A 104 1.45 -9.24 -5.90
N GLU A 105 1.20 -9.08 -4.61
CA GLU A 105 -0.12 -8.71 -4.11
C GLU A 105 -0.53 -7.31 -4.60
N ALA A 106 0.40 -6.37 -4.63
CA ALA A 106 0.14 -5.04 -5.16
C ALA A 106 -0.21 -5.09 -6.66
N VAL A 107 0.50 -5.89 -7.42
CA VAL A 107 0.22 -6.09 -8.84
C VAL A 107 -1.17 -6.68 -9.05
N GLU A 108 -1.56 -7.66 -8.24
CA GLU A 108 -2.90 -8.25 -8.31
C GLU A 108 -3.99 -7.23 -7.98
N LEU A 109 -3.77 -6.36 -6.99
CA LEU A 109 -4.71 -5.28 -6.68
C LEU A 109 -4.85 -4.33 -7.88
N SER A 110 -3.74 -3.99 -8.53
CA SER A 110 -3.81 -3.07 -9.67
C SER A 110 -4.52 -3.71 -10.86
N LYS A 111 -4.37 -5.01 -11.07
CA LYS A 111 -5.13 -5.73 -12.12
C LYS A 111 -6.62 -5.74 -11.82
N LYS A 112 -6.99 -5.81 -10.55
CA LYS A 112 -8.40 -5.87 -10.14
C LYS A 112 -9.08 -4.50 -10.18
N TYR A 113 -8.39 -3.45 -9.77
CA TYR A 113 -9.01 -2.16 -9.52
C TYR A 113 -8.56 -1.03 -10.44
N SER A 114 -7.44 -1.17 -11.13
CA SER A 114 -6.89 -0.08 -11.93
C SER A 114 -6.97 -0.38 -13.44
N THR A 115 -6.18 0.34 -14.24
CA THR A 115 -6.19 0.18 -15.69
C THR A 115 -5.33 -0.99 -16.13
N ASP A 116 -5.50 -1.44 -17.38
CA ASP A 116 -4.73 -2.54 -17.95
C ASP A 116 -3.21 -2.26 -17.96
N LYS A 117 -2.82 -1.00 -17.93
CA LYS A 117 -1.41 -0.60 -17.97
C LYS A 117 -0.82 -0.38 -16.58
N SER A 118 -1.67 -0.24 -15.56
CA SER A 118 -1.22 0.12 -14.21
C SER A 118 -0.37 -0.95 -13.55
N TYR A 119 -0.65 -2.24 -13.79
CA TYR A 119 0.12 -3.29 -13.14
C TYR A 119 1.61 -3.23 -13.49
N SER A 120 1.93 -2.87 -14.73
CA SER A 120 3.32 -2.73 -15.17
C SER A 120 3.99 -1.54 -14.49
N PHE A 121 3.28 -0.42 -14.40
CA PHE A 121 3.76 0.77 -13.71
C PHE A 121 4.00 0.49 -12.22
N VAL A 122 3.01 -0.11 -11.55
CA VAL A 122 3.12 -0.45 -10.12
C VAL A 122 4.29 -1.40 -9.88
N ASN A 123 4.41 -2.45 -10.69
CA ASN A 123 5.51 -3.40 -10.57
C ASN A 123 6.87 -2.71 -10.76
N GLY A 124 6.98 -1.85 -11.76
CA GLY A 124 8.23 -1.13 -12.04
C GLY A 124 8.65 -0.22 -10.90
N VAL A 125 7.72 0.57 -10.36
CA VAL A 125 8.02 1.45 -9.22
C VAL A 125 8.45 0.64 -8.00
N LEU A 126 7.71 -0.41 -7.68
CA LEU A 126 8.01 -1.24 -6.50
C LEU A 126 9.34 -1.99 -6.63
N ALA A 127 9.66 -2.47 -7.84
CA ALA A 127 10.96 -3.10 -8.10
C ALA A 127 12.10 -2.09 -7.89
N SER A 128 11.92 -0.85 -8.32
CA SER A 128 12.90 0.21 -8.13
C SER A 128 13.05 0.58 -6.66
N VAL A 129 11.96 0.65 -5.92
CA VAL A 129 11.99 0.91 -4.48
C VAL A 129 12.73 -0.21 -3.76
N LEU A 130 12.43 -1.45 -4.09
CA LEU A 130 13.11 -2.61 -3.49
C LEU A 130 14.62 -2.54 -3.73
N LYS A 131 15.01 -2.28 -4.96
CA LYS A 131 16.43 -2.19 -5.32
C LYS A 131 17.13 -1.02 -4.62
N GLY A 132 16.50 0.14 -4.58
CA GLY A 132 17.12 1.35 -4.04
C GLY A 132 17.07 1.46 -2.52
N GLU A 133 15.96 1.10 -1.90
CA GLU A 133 15.77 1.30 -0.46
C GLU A 133 16.13 0.07 0.39
N VAL A 134 16.11 -1.12 -0.18
CA VAL A 134 16.41 -2.36 0.53
C VAL A 134 17.75 -2.94 0.10
N ASP A 135 17.84 -3.38 -1.16
CA ASP A 135 19.04 -4.05 -1.67
C ASP A 135 20.26 -3.12 -1.70
N GLY A 136 20.04 -1.84 -2.03
CA GLY A 136 21.10 -0.84 -2.04
C GLY A 136 21.70 -0.61 -0.66
N LYS A 137 20.90 -0.66 0.39
CA LYS A 137 21.39 -0.52 1.77
C LYS A 137 22.14 -1.76 2.25
N GLU A 138 21.75 -2.92 1.77
CA GLU A 138 22.42 -4.18 2.11
C GLU A 138 23.78 -4.31 1.42
N ALA A 139 23.93 -3.64 0.27
CA ALA A 139 25.18 -3.66 -0.48
C ALA A 139 26.26 -2.73 0.13
N ASP A 140 25.84 -1.80 0.95
CA ASP A 140 26.73 -0.87 1.64
C ASP A 140 27.16 -1.46 2.99
#